data_9ae013e90ae729b3720d2b80c4d28c87
#
_entry.id   9ae013e90ae729b3720d2b80c4d28c87
#
_cell.length_a   1.000
_cell.length_b   1.000
_cell.length_c   1.000
_cell.angle_alpha   90.00
_cell.angle_beta   90.00
_cell.angle_gamma   90.00
#
_symmetry.space_group_name_H-M   'P 1'
#
loop_
_entity.id
_entity.type
_entity.pdbx_description
1 polymer ?
#
loop_
_entity_poly.entity_id
_entity_poly.type
_entity_poly.pdbx_seq_one_letter_code
_entity_poly.pdbx_strand_id
1 'polypeptide(L)'
;MDRFCHGLHMLTRLLLRLIRVIALLPLPLVRGLGALLGWLLYGLVASRRRVVMTNLALCFPQWSPTALRAQTRRVFVRFAQSWLDRGWLWHASERVLRCRLVVEGDVHVLQGDAPTVLFAPHFMGLDAAWTALTLCVARRFATIYSPQVNAVADAWIFAGRQRFGAPEMVARLDGVKPIVAALRAGEPLYLLPDMNFDPSESLFVPFFG
;
A
#
# COMPACT_ATOMS: atom_id res chain seq x y z
N MET A 1 25.59 14.03 -13.22
CA MET A 1 24.60 13.44 -12.28
C MET A 1 23.25 14.16 -12.36
N ASP A 2 23.24 15.50 -12.44
CA ASP A 2 21.99 16.30 -12.41
C ASP A 2 21.01 16.08 -13.58
N ARG A 3 21.51 15.92 -14.80
CA ARG A 3 20.62 15.70 -15.98
C ARG A 3 19.86 14.38 -15.92
N PHE A 4 20.45 13.33 -15.35
CA PHE A 4 19.77 12.03 -15.18
C PHE A 4 18.68 12.09 -14.10
N CYS A 5 18.96 12.72 -12.98
CA CYS A 5 17.98 12.96 -11.92
C CYS A 5 16.81 13.83 -12.42
N HIS A 6 17.11 14.88 -13.17
CA HIS A 6 16.08 15.75 -13.73
C HIS A 6 15.16 15.02 -14.73
N GLY A 7 15.73 14.18 -15.61
CA GLY A 7 14.95 13.34 -16.53
C GLY A 7 14.06 12.34 -15.81
N LEU A 8 14.56 11.71 -14.74
CA LEU A 8 13.79 10.76 -13.93
C LEU A 8 12.60 11.44 -13.22
N HIS A 9 12.81 12.64 -12.66
CA HIS A 9 11.75 13.42 -12.03
C HIS A 9 10.68 13.86 -13.04
N MET A 10 11.07 14.25 -14.26
CA MET A 10 10.14 14.61 -15.31
C MET A 10 9.29 13.41 -15.75
N LEU A 11 9.92 12.27 -15.98
CA LEU A 11 9.20 11.02 -16.29
C LEU A 11 8.23 10.62 -15.20
N THR A 12 8.67 10.70 -13.93
CA THR A 12 7.79 10.42 -12.77
C THR A 12 6.58 11.33 -12.76
N ARG A 13 6.75 12.65 -12.95
CA ARG A 13 5.63 13.61 -13.04
C ARG A 13 4.65 13.25 -14.16
N LEU A 14 5.17 12.86 -15.31
CA LEU A 14 4.34 12.46 -16.46
C LEU A 14 3.51 11.20 -16.13
N LEU A 15 4.15 10.19 -15.55
CA LEU A 15 3.47 8.95 -15.11
C LEU A 15 2.39 9.23 -14.06
N LEU A 16 2.66 10.08 -13.08
CA LEU A 16 1.68 10.45 -12.06
C LEU A 16 0.50 11.24 -12.65
N ARG A 17 0.75 12.12 -13.63
CA ARG A 17 -0.33 12.78 -14.38
C ARG A 17 -1.17 11.79 -15.17
N LEU A 18 -0.54 10.81 -15.81
CA LEU A 18 -1.25 9.74 -16.53
C LEU A 18 -2.12 8.91 -15.59
N ILE A 19 -1.62 8.51 -14.41
CA ILE A 19 -2.40 7.80 -13.39
C ILE A 19 -3.61 8.63 -12.96
N ARG A 20 -3.44 9.95 -12.80
CA ARG A 20 -4.55 10.86 -12.45
C ARG A 20 -5.61 10.92 -13.56
N VAL A 21 -5.19 10.95 -14.83
CA VAL A 21 -6.13 10.93 -15.98
C VAL A 21 -6.85 9.58 -16.07
N ILE A 22 -6.14 8.47 -15.93
CA ILE A 22 -6.71 7.12 -15.90
C ILE A 22 -7.76 6.98 -14.78
N ALA A 23 -7.56 7.65 -13.66
CA ALA A 23 -8.50 7.62 -12.54
C ALA A 23 -9.88 8.24 -12.84
N LEU A 24 -9.99 9.04 -13.91
CA LEU A 24 -11.28 9.59 -14.38
C LEU A 24 -12.13 8.54 -15.13
N LEU A 25 -11.51 7.43 -15.55
CA LEU A 25 -12.21 6.37 -16.25
C LEU A 25 -13.12 5.57 -15.30
N PRO A 26 -14.19 4.93 -15.83
CA PRO A 26 -14.95 3.95 -15.07
C PRO A 26 -14.06 2.86 -14.47
N LEU A 27 -14.34 2.43 -13.23
CA LEU A 27 -13.51 1.47 -12.51
C LEU A 27 -13.20 0.18 -13.29
N PRO A 28 -14.14 -0.43 -14.05
CA PRO A 28 -13.83 -1.60 -14.86
C PRO A 28 -12.72 -1.36 -15.89
N LEU A 29 -12.67 -0.18 -16.50
CA LEU A 29 -11.62 0.18 -17.45
C LEU A 29 -10.27 0.35 -16.76
N VAL A 30 -10.22 1.02 -15.60
CA VAL A 30 -9.00 1.12 -14.79
C VAL A 30 -8.50 -0.26 -14.40
N ARG A 31 -9.40 -1.16 -14.01
CA ARG A 31 -9.07 -2.56 -13.68
C ARG A 31 -8.57 -3.35 -14.89
N GLY A 32 -9.16 -3.14 -16.06
CA GLY A 32 -8.72 -3.73 -17.33
C GLY A 32 -7.29 -3.27 -17.72
N LEU A 33 -7.03 -1.96 -17.64
CA LEU A 33 -5.70 -1.39 -17.88
C LEU A 33 -4.67 -1.93 -16.88
N GLY A 34 -5.04 -2.02 -15.61
CA GLY A 34 -4.19 -2.62 -14.57
C GLY A 34 -3.91 -4.10 -14.83
N ALA A 35 -4.88 -4.85 -15.32
CA ALA A 35 -4.68 -6.25 -15.71
C ALA A 35 -3.72 -6.37 -16.88
N LEU A 36 -3.89 -5.58 -17.93
CA LEU A 36 -2.98 -5.54 -19.08
C LEU A 36 -1.55 -5.20 -18.64
N LEU A 37 -1.38 -4.15 -17.84
CA LEU A 37 -0.07 -3.78 -17.28
C LEU A 37 0.54 -4.92 -16.45
N GLY A 38 -0.25 -5.58 -15.63
CA GLY A 38 0.20 -6.72 -14.82
C GLY A 38 0.67 -7.90 -15.68
N TRP A 39 -0.02 -8.20 -16.79
CA TRP A 39 0.41 -9.20 -17.75
C TRP A 39 1.72 -8.82 -18.44
N LEU A 40 1.88 -7.57 -18.84
CA LEU A 40 3.14 -7.07 -19.43
C LEU A 40 4.30 -7.19 -18.42
N LEU A 41 4.10 -6.75 -17.19
CA LEU A 41 5.10 -6.86 -16.12
C LEU A 41 5.46 -8.32 -15.82
N TYR A 42 4.49 -9.23 -15.81
CA TYR A 42 4.74 -10.66 -15.65
C TYR A 42 5.65 -11.21 -16.76
N GLY A 43 5.46 -10.77 -18.02
CA GLY A 43 6.30 -11.16 -19.14
C GLY A 43 7.72 -10.56 -19.04
N LEU A 44 7.82 -9.27 -18.76
CA LEU A 44 9.06 -8.50 -18.85
C LEU A 44 9.97 -8.61 -17.63
N VAL A 45 9.41 -8.73 -16.41
CA VAL A 45 10.20 -8.64 -15.17
C VAL A 45 10.46 -10.04 -14.58
N ALA A 46 11.33 -10.80 -15.27
CA ALA A 46 11.64 -12.18 -14.90
C ALA A 46 12.22 -12.35 -13.50
N SER A 47 13.03 -11.39 -13.01
CA SER A 47 13.61 -11.41 -11.66
C SER A 47 12.53 -11.39 -10.58
N ARG A 48 11.57 -10.48 -10.68
CA ARG A 48 10.46 -10.39 -9.72
C ARG A 48 9.52 -11.59 -9.82
N ARG A 49 9.28 -12.09 -11.04
CA ARG A 49 8.49 -13.32 -11.23
C ARG A 49 9.10 -14.51 -10.50
N ARG A 50 10.44 -14.67 -10.57
CA ARG A 50 11.13 -15.74 -9.81
C ARG A 50 10.93 -15.57 -8.31
N VAL A 51 11.12 -14.38 -7.76
CA VAL A 51 10.92 -14.11 -6.32
C VAL A 51 9.50 -14.49 -5.89
N VAL A 52 8.47 -14.04 -6.62
CA VAL A 52 7.07 -14.37 -6.30
C VAL A 52 6.83 -15.87 -6.35
N MET A 53 7.33 -16.57 -7.40
CA MET A 53 7.17 -18.01 -7.52
C MET A 53 7.86 -18.78 -6.38
N THR A 54 9.08 -18.38 -6.01
CA THR A 54 9.82 -18.99 -4.89
C THR A 54 9.06 -18.81 -3.58
N ASN A 55 8.61 -17.59 -3.27
CA ASN A 55 7.87 -17.33 -2.04
C ASN A 55 6.55 -18.12 -1.99
N LEU A 56 5.81 -18.17 -3.08
CA LEU A 56 4.59 -18.99 -3.15
C LEU A 56 4.88 -20.48 -2.98
N ALA A 57 5.97 -21.00 -3.56
CA ALA A 57 6.34 -22.41 -3.43
C ALA A 57 6.75 -22.75 -1.98
N LEU A 58 7.41 -21.83 -1.28
CA LEU A 58 7.75 -22.00 0.14
C LEU A 58 6.50 -22.00 1.03
N CYS A 59 5.55 -21.08 0.79
CA CYS A 59 4.32 -21.00 1.59
C CYS A 59 3.31 -22.12 1.26
N PHE A 60 3.33 -22.62 0.03
CA PHE A 60 2.36 -23.60 -0.48
C PHE A 60 3.06 -24.76 -1.22
N PRO A 61 3.85 -25.57 -0.51
CA PRO A 61 4.65 -26.63 -1.14
C PRO A 61 3.81 -27.70 -1.85
N GLN A 62 2.53 -27.82 -1.49
CA GLN A 62 1.58 -28.75 -2.11
C GLN A 62 1.03 -28.28 -3.47
N TRP A 63 1.29 -27.01 -3.87
CA TRP A 63 0.74 -26.52 -5.13
C TRP A 63 1.51 -27.02 -6.35
N SER A 64 0.77 -27.39 -7.38
CA SER A 64 1.37 -27.79 -8.67
C SER A 64 2.10 -26.61 -9.33
N PRO A 65 3.09 -26.86 -10.19
CA PRO A 65 3.76 -25.80 -10.95
C PRO A 65 2.80 -24.94 -11.78
N THR A 66 1.68 -25.50 -12.21
CA THR A 66 0.64 -24.78 -12.95
C THR A 66 -0.12 -23.82 -12.03
N ALA A 67 -0.49 -24.26 -10.82
CA ALA A 67 -1.12 -23.42 -9.82
C ALA A 67 -0.21 -22.26 -9.38
N LEU A 68 1.08 -22.55 -9.14
CA LEU A 68 2.07 -21.51 -8.79
C LEU A 68 2.21 -20.46 -9.90
N ARG A 69 2.30 -20.87 -11.17
CA ARG A 69 2.35 -19.94 -12.30
C ARG A 69 1.08 -19.10 -12.43
N ALA A 70 -0.08 -19.72 -12.26
CA ALA A 70 -1.37 -19.02 -12.31
C ALA A 70 -1.48 -17.97 -11.20
N GLN A 71 -1.11 -18.34 -9.97
CA GLN A 71 -1.15 -17.41 -8.84
C GLN A 71 -0.10 -16.30 -8.98
N THR A 72 1.11 -16.60 -9.47
CA THR A 72 2.12 -15.57 -9.76
C THR A 72 1.57 -14.53 -10.74
N ARG A 73 0.90 -14.94 -11.81
CA ARG A 73 0.24 -14.00 -12.74
C ARG A 73 -0.80 -13.13 -12.04
N ARG A 74 -1.63 -13.73 -11.17
CA ARG A 74 -2.62 -12.98 -10.39
C ARG A 74 -1.95 -11.93 -9.49
N VAL A 75 -0.82 -12.26 -8.84
CA VAL A 75 -0.04 -11.30 -8.04
C VAL A 75 0.37 -10.11 -8.88
N PHE A 76 0.94 -10.31 -10.07
CA PHE A 76 1.34 -9.20 -10.96
C PHE A 76 0.16 -8.35 -11.39
N VAL A 77 -0.97 -8.97 -11.75
CA VAL A 77 -2.19 -8.26 -12.13
C VAL A 77 -2.71 -7.42 -10.95
N ARG A 78 -2.84 -8.00 -9.76
CA ARG A 78 -3.33 -7.30 -8.58
C ARG A 78 -2.39 -6.18 -8.14
N PHE A 79 -1.08 -6.40 -8.23
CA PHE A 79 -0.07 -5.37 -7.96
C PHE A 79 -0.24 -4.17 -8.89
N ALA A 80 -0.33 -4.39 -10.20
CA ALA A 80 -0.52 -3.31 -11.16
C ALA A 80 -1.87 -2.59 -10.96
N GLN A 81 -2.94 -3.33 -10.68
CA GLN A 81 -4.24 -2.76 -10.34
C GLN A 81 -4.17 -1.87 -9.09
N SER A 82 -3.51 -2.33 -8.01
CA SER A 82 -3.38 -1.55 -6.78
C SER A 82 -2.57 -0.26 -6.97
N TRP A 83 -1.61 -0.26 -7.90
CA TRP A 83 -0.89 0.95 -8.28
C TRP A 83 -1.78 1.96 -9.01
N LEU A 84 -2.60 1.52 -9.96
CA LEU A 84 -3.53 2.41 -10.67
C LEU A 84 -4.66 2.88 -9.76
N ASP A 85 -5.07 2.08 -8.78
CA ASP A 85 -6.10 2.46 -7.80
C ASP A 85 -5.72 3.73 -7.01
N ARG A 86 -4.43 3.97 -6.76
CA ARG A 86 -3.98 5.21 -6.11
C ARG A 86 -4.46 6.47 -6.84
N GLY A 87 -4.64 6.39 -8.14
CA GLY A 87 -5.20 7.50 -8.92
C GLY A 87 -6.56 7.93 -8.39
N TRP A 88 -7.53 7.02 -8.29
CA TRP A 88 -8.86 7.37 -7.79
C TRP A 88 -8.90 7.46 -6.25
N LEU A 89 -8.14 6.66 -5.52
CA LEU A 89 -8.04 6.75 -4.06
C LEU A 89 -7.62 8.15 -3.61
N TRP A 90 -6.68 8.76 -4.34
CA TRP A 90 -6.09 10.04 -3.93
C TRP A 90 -6.60 11.25 -4.69
N HIS A 91 -7.41 11.07 -5.75
CA HIS A 91 -7.89 12.19 -6.58
C HIS A 91 -9.40 12.20 -6.82
N ALA A 92 -10.11 11.08 -6.66
CA ALA A 92 -11.58 11.08 -6.82
C ALA A 92 -12.29 11.83 -5.69
N SER A 93 -13.54 12.24 -5.88
CA SER A 93 -14.33 12.86 -4.83
C SER A 93 -14.60 11.89 -3.67
N GLU A 94 -14.81 12.40 -2.47
CA GLU A 94 -15.16 11.61 -1.29
C GLU A 94 -16.42 10.76 -1.53
N ARG A 95 -17.41 11.30 -2.26
CA ARG A 95 -18.60 10.56 -2.65
C ARG A 95 -18.27 9.29 -3.44
N VAL A 96 -17.35 9.37 -4.39
CA VAL A 96 -16.90 8.21 -5.18
C VAL A 96 -16.17 7.20 -4.29
N LEU A 97 -15.34 7.66 -3.35
CA LEU A 97 -14.65 6.78 -2.43
C LEU A 97 -15.62 6.04 -1.52
N ARG A 98 -16.57 6.73 -0.90
CA ARG A 98 -17.60 6.12 -0.04
C ARG A 98 -18.49 5.11 -0.77
N CYS A 99 -18.69 5.28 -2.09
CA CYS A 99 -19.40 4.28 -2.91
C CYS A 99 -18.55 3.05 -3.26
N ARG A 100 -17.21 3.17 -3.25
CA ARG A 100 -16.30 2.11 -3.70
C ARG A 100 -15.59 1.37 -2.57
N LEU A 101 -15.43 2.02 -1.41
CA LEU A 101 -14.76 1.49 -0.24
C LEU A 101 -15.78 1.10 0.80
N VAL A 102 -15.72 -0.15 1.23
CA VAL A 102 -16.53 -0.68 2.33
C VAL A 102 -15.55 -1.19 3.39
N VAL A 103 -15.78 -0.80 4.65
CA VAL A 103 -15.04 -1.33 5.80
C VAL A 103 -15.95 -2.32 6.50
N GLU A 104 -15.53 -3.56 6.58
CA GLU A 104 -16.25 -4.67 7.19
C GLU A 104 -15.49 -5.23 8.40
N GLY A 105 -16.19 -5.87 9.32
CA GLY A 105 -15.64 -6.47 10.52
C GLY A 105 -15.90 -5.62 11.76
N ASP A 106 -15.11 -5.84 12.80
CA ASP A 106 -15.30 -5.23 14.13
C ASP A 106 -14.82 -3.78 14.20
N VAL A 107 -15.30 -2.94 13.26
CA VAL A 107 -14.90 -1.52 13.17
C VAL A 107 -15.23 -0.74 14.45
N HIS A 108 -16.20 -1.21 15.24
CA HIS A 108 -16.59 -0.61 16.49
C HIS A 108 -15.45 -0.54 17.52
N VAL A 109 -14.47 -1.45 17.47
CA VAL A 109 -13.28 -1.40 18.35
C VAL A 109 -12.40 -0.18 18.10
N LEU A 110 -12.58 0.47 16.95
CA LEU A 110 -11.91 1.73 16.61
C LEU A 110 -12.69 2.96 17.06
N GLN A 111 -13.88 2.78 17.66
CA GLN A 111 -14.64 3.87 18.27
C GLN A 111 -14.13 4.12 19.69
N GLY A 112 -14.17 5.41 20.13
CA GLY A 112 -13.64 5.79 21.45
C GLY A 112 -12.14 6.09 21.44
N ASP A 113 -11.54 6.25 22.64
CA ASP A 113 -10.19 6.80 22.82
C ASP A 113 -9.16 5.75 23.30
N ALA A 114 -9.55 4.49 23.38
CA ALA A 114 -8.65 3.43 23.84
C ALA A 114 -7.42 3.32 22.93
N PRO A 115 -6.20 3.26 23.49
CA PRO A 115 -4.99 2.95 22.72
C PRO A 115 -5.17 1.67 21.91
N THR A 116 -5.02 1.75 20.62
CA THR A 116 -5.29 0.64 19.70
C THR A 116 -4.15 0.45 18.72
N VAL A 117 -3.69 -0.77 18.52
CA VAL A 117 -2.72 -1.12 17.47
C VAL A 117 -3.44 -1.99 16.45
N LEU A 118 -3.50 -1.50 15.20
CA LEU A 118 -3.97 -2.29 14.07
C LEU A 118 -2.77 -2.98 13.42
N PHE A 119 -2.75 -4.28 13.50
CA PHE A 119 -1.77 -5.11 12.84
C PHE A 119 -2.15 -5.25 11.36
N ALA A 120 -1.44 -4.53 10.48
CA ALA A 120 -1.74 -4.40 9.06
C ALA A 120 -0.57 -4.88 8.19
N PRO A 121 -0.48 -6.18 7.88
CA PRO A 121 0.57 -6.69 6.99
C PRO A 121 0.52 -6.03 5.60
N HIS A 122 1.64 -6.06 4.86
CA HIS A 122 1.75 -5.48 3.52
C HIS A 122 0.93 -6.26 2.47
N PHE A 123 -0.37 -6.37 2.68
CA PHE A 123 -1.28 -6.96 1.70
C PHE A 123 -1.48 -6.06 0.48
N MET A 124 -1.87 -6.65 -0.63
CA MET A 124 -2.32 -5.92 -1.81
C MET A 124 -3.51 -5.04 -1.45
N GLY A 125 -3.48 -3.77 -1.89
CA GLY A 125 -4.53 -2.82 -1.56
C GLY A 125 -4.34 -2.07 -0.24
N LEU A 126 -3.15 -2.11 0.36
CA LEU A 126 -2.81 -1.40 1.60
C LEU A 126 -3.26 0.08 1.60
N ASP A 127 -3.01 0.81 0.50
CA ASP A 127 -3.42 2.21 0.39
C ASP A 127 -4.95 2.37 0.29
N ALA A 128 -5.67 1.35 -0.20
CA ALA A 128 -7.14 1.35 -0.18
C ALA A 128 -7.67 1.14 1.24
N ALA A 129 -7.09 0.20 2.01
CA ALA A 129 -7.44 -0.02 3.41
C ALA A 129 -7.15 1.23 4.26
N TRP A 130 -5.97 1.84 4.09
CA TRP A 130 -5.61 3.10 4.75
C TRP A 130 -6.60 4.21 4.44
N THR A 131 -6.90 4.42 3.15
CA THR A 131 -7.86 5.45 2.71
C THR A 131 -9.26 5.18 3.28
N ALA A 132 -9.71 3.93 3.31
CA ALA A 132 -11.02 3.57 3.85
C ALA A 132 -11.10 3.85 5.36
N LEU A 133 -10.08 3.45 6.13
CA LEU A 133 -10.04 3.68 7.58
C LEU A 133 -10.01 5.18 7.90
N THR A 134 -9.09 5.94 7.30
CA THR A 134 -8.95 7.38 7.56
C THR A 134 -10.14 8.21 7.06
N LEU A 135 -10.92 7.70 6.09
CA LEU A 135 -12.14 8.31 5.59
C LEU A 135 -13.37 7.98 6.45
N CYS A 136 -13.47 6.75 6.97
CA CYS A 136 -14.71 6.24 7.58
C CYS A 136 -14.69 6.27 9.11
N VAL A 137 -13.51 6.24 9.73
CA VAL A 137 -13.37 6.24 11.19
C VAL A 137 -13.02 7.65 11.66
N ALA A 138 -13.83 8.19 12.58
CA ALA A 138 -13.67 9.55 13.12
C ALA A 138 -12.56 9.62 14.20
N ARG A 139 -11.37 9.08 13.90
CA ARG A 139 -10.18 9.16 14.76
C ARG A 139 -8.96 9.54 13.91
N ARG A 140 -8.04 10.26 14.51
CA ARG A 140 -6.73 10.51 13.92
C ARG A 140 -5.89 9.25 14.07
N PHE A 141 -5.37 8.74 12.97
CA PHE A 141 -4.49 7.56 12.96
C PHE A 141 -3.03 7.98 12.98
N ALA A 142 -2.19 7.13 13.55
CA ALA A 142 -0.73 7.22 13.41
C ALA A 142 -0.20 6.05 12.56
N THR A 143 0.85 6.27 11.79
CA THR A 143 1.56 5.21 11.07
C THR A 143 3.04 5.55 10.90
N ILE A 144 3.86 4.53 10.67
CA ILE A 144 5.29 4.71 10.37
C ILE A 144 5.45 4.91 8.87
N TYR A 145 6.19 5.95 8.48
CA TYR A 145 6.46 6.29 7.10
C TYR A 145 7.95 6.21 6.76
N SER A 146 8.26 5.54 5.66
CA SER A 146 9.60 5.53 5.09
C SER A 146 9.61 6.32 3.78
N PRO A 147 10.36 7.42 3.68
CA PRO A 147 10.43 8.21 2.46
C PRO A 147 10.90 7.41 1.25
N GLN A 148 10.36 7.72 0.09
CA GLN A 148 10.77 7.09 -1.16
C GLN A 148 12.00 7.79 -1.73
N VAL A 149 12.86 7.05 -2.43
CA VAL A 149 14.08 7.58 -3.06
C VAL A 149 13.77 8.69 -4.08
N ASN A 150 12.67 8.55 -4.83
CA ASN A 150 12.24 9.59 -5.77
C ASN A 150 11.35 10.61 -5.05
N ALA A 151 11.86 11.82 -4.83
CA ALA A 151 11.17 12.88 -4.09
C ALA A 151 9.81 13.27 -4.70
N VAL A 152 9.63 13.17 -6.03
CA VAL A 152 8.34 13.46 -6.68
C VAL A 152 7.31 12.38 -6.37
N ALA A 153 7.72 11.12 -6.41
CA ALA A 153 6.86 10.00 -6.02
C ALA A 153 6.55 10.02 -4.52
N ASP A 154 7.56 10.35 -3.71
CA ASP A 154 7.43 10.50 -2.26
C ASP A 154 6.37 11.53 -1.88
N ALA A 155 6.50 12.75 -2.38
CA ALA A 155 5.55 13.83 -2.12
C ALA A 155 4.12 13.44 -2.54
N TRP A 156 3.95 12.73 -3.64
CA TRP A 156 2.65 12.27 -4.12
C TRP A 156 2.04 11.20 -3.22
N ILE A 157 2.84 10.20 -2.79
CA ILE A 157 2.40 9.15 -1.88
C ILE A 157 2.05 9.73 -0.51
N PHE A 158 2.92 10.58 0.01
CA PHE A 158 2.71 11.25 1.30
C PHE A 158 1.41 12.06 1.32
N ALA A 159 1.23 12.94 0.32
CA ALA A 159 0.01 13.73 0.19
C ALA A 159 -1.24 12.86 0.04
N GLY A 160 -1.16 11.75 -0.71
CA GLY A 160 -2.25 10.80 -0.86
C GLY A 160 -2.64 10.11 0.44
N ARG A 161 -1.68 9.74 1.27
CA ARG A 161 -1.91 9.11 2.57
C ARG A 161 -2.41 10.08 3.64
N GLN A 162 -2.09 11.36 3.52
CA GLN A 162 -2.57 12.41 4.42
C GLN A 162 -3.94 12.98 4.05
N ARG A 163 -4.58 12.45 3.00
CA ARG A 163 -5.77 13.05 2.42
C ARG A 163 -6.96 13.14 3.38
N PHE A 164 -7.15 12.17 4.25
CA PHE A 164 -8.28 12.09 5.18
C PHE A 164 -7.80 11.88 6.61
N GLY A 165 -8.57 12.39 7.58
CA GLY A 165 -8.34 12.14 9.00
C GLY A 165 -7.08 12.80 9.59
N ALA A 166 -6.36 13.62 8.81
CA ALA A 166 -5.11 14.30 9.23
C ALA A 166 -4.15 13.38 10.03
N PRO A 167 -3.78 12.20 9.49
CA PRO A 167 -3.03 11.21 10.25
C PRO A 167 -1.62 11.69 10.62
N GLU A 168 -1.10 11.15 11.72
CA GLU A 168 0.30 11.32 12.11
C GLU A 168 1.19 10.36 11.30
N MET A 169 2.07 10.92 10.48
CA MET A 169 3.02 10.18 9.66
C MET A 169 4.40 10.25 10.32
N VAL A 170 4.68 9.33 11.24
CA VAL A 170 5.95 9.29 11.97
C VAL A 170 7.06 8.79 11.04
N ALA A 171 8.11 9.56 10.86
CA ALA A 171 9.24 9.08 10.07
C ALA A 171 9.96 7.94 10.81
N ARG A 172 10.38 6.93 10.06
CA ARG A 172 11.06 5.74 10.64
C ARG A 172 12.25 6.11 11.52
N LEU A 173 12.95 7.20 11.20
CA LEU A 173 14.13 7.66 11.93
C LEU A 173 13.82 8.48 13.18
N ASP A 174 12.56 8.88 13.40
CA ASP A 174 12.15 9.66 14.58
C ASP A 174 12.07 8.82 15.86
N GLY A 175 12.28 7.51 15.73
CA GLY A 175 12.26 6.57 16.84
C GLY A 175 10.84 6.29 17.37
N VAL A 176 10.78 5.65 18.55
CA VAL A 176 9.51 5.15 19.13
C VAL A 176 8.73 6.21 19.90
N LYS A 177 9.35 7.31 20.31
CA LYS A 177 8.71 8.33 21.17
C LYS A 177 7.44 8.94 20.57
N PRO A 178 7.42 9.39 19.28
CA PRO A 178 6.21 9.92 18.66
C PRO A 178 5.08 8.87 18.59
N ILE A 179 5.43 7.60 18.35
CA ILE A 179 4.47 6.49 18.29
C ILE A 179 3.78 6.28 19.65
N VAL A 180 4.58 6.27 20.73
CA VAL A 180 4.05 6.16 22.09
C VAL A 180 3.19 7.36 22.46
N ALA A 181 3.59 8.57 22.04
CA ALA A 181 2.81 9.79 22.25
C ALA A 181 1.46 9.73 21.55
N ALA A 182 1.42 9.30 20.27
CA ALA A 182 0.19 9.12 19.51
C ALA A 182 -0.76 8.10 20.18
N LEU A 183 -0.24 6.94 20.58
CA LEU A 183 -1.03 5.93 21.30
C LEU A 183 -1.59 6.46 22.63
N ARG A 184 -0.80 7.22 23.41
CA ARG A 184 -1.27 7.86 24.64
C ARG A 184 -2.32 8.93 24.40
N ALA A 185 -2.27 9.59 23.27
CA ALA A 185 -3.29 10.55 22.82
C ALA A 185 -4.57 9.86 22.28
N GLY A 186 -4.63 8.52 22.33
CA GLY A 186 -5.78 7.77 21.81
C GLY A 186 -5.78 7.63 20.28
N GLU A 187 -4.69 7.89 19.58
CA GLU A 187 -4.58 7.69 18.14
C GLU A 187 -4.28 6.22 17.82
N PRO A 188 -5.12 5.53 17.01
CA PRO A 188 -4.82 4.16 16.61
C PRO A 188 -3.55 4.10 15.76
N LEU A 189 -2.63 3.21 16.13
CA LEU A 189 -1.42 2.95 15.35
C LEU A 189 -1.70 1.91 14.27
N TYR A 190 -1.58 2.32 13.00
CA TYR A 190 -1.59 1.41 11.86
C TYR A 190 -0.17 0.88 11.63
N LEU A 191 0.11 -0.31 12.14
CA LEU A 191 1.44 -0.91 12.17
C LEU A 191 1.60 -1.98 11.09
N LEU A 192 2.68 -1.87 10.32
CA LEU A 192 3.06 -2.81 9.26
C LEU A 192 4.34 -3.58 9.69
N PRO A 193 4.21 -4.65 10.46
CA PRO A 193 5.34 -5.28 11.15
C PRO A 193 6.05 -6.37 10.34
N ASP A 194 5.59 -6.67 9.13
CA ASP A 194 6.00 -7.79 8.28
C ASP A 194 7.15 -7.46 7.30
N MET A 195 7.82 -6.31 7.50
CA MET A 195 9.04 -5.98 6.76
C MET A 195 10.25 -6.66 7.39
N ASN A 196 11.17 -7.10 6.54
CA ASN A 196 12.43 -7.67 7.00
C ASN A 196 13.35 -6.56 7.55
N PHE A 197 13.74 -6.71 8.81
CA PHE A 197 14.71 -5.86 9.51
C PHE A 197 16.00 -6.65 9.80
N ASP A 198 16.94 -6.01 10.51
CA ASP A 198 18.10 -6.69 11.03
C ASP A 198 17.66 -7.85 11.96
N PRO A 199 18.29 -9.05 11.88
CA PRO A 199 17.95 -10.17 12.74
C PRO A 199 17.97 -9.85 14.25
N SER A 200 18.80 -8.90 14.69
CA SER A 200 18.87 -8.45 16.09
C SER A 200 17.62 -7.65 16.53
N GLU A 201 16.87 -7.08 15.57
CA GLU A 201 15.66 -6.29 15.80
C GLU A 201 14.38 -7.03 15.36
N SER A 202 14.50 -8.32 15.03
CA SER A 202 13.41 -9.11 14.46
C SER A 202 13.02 -10.27 15.38
N LEU A 203 11.72 -10.53 15.47
CA LEU A 203 11.20 -11.73 16.10
C LEU A 203 10.76 -12.72 15.02
N PHE A 204 11.38 -13.88 14.99
CA PHE A 204 11.00 -14.95 14.06
C PHE A 204 9.82 -15.72 14.63
N VAL A 205 8.79 -15.87 13.84
CA VAL A 205 7.58 -16.63 14.18
C VAL A 205 7.25 -17.63 13.08
N PRO A 206 6.56 -18.74 13.37
CA PRO A 206 6.06 -19.64 12.34
C PRO A 206 5.16 -18.88 11.35
N PHE A 207 5.37 -19.14 10.05
CA PHE A 207 4.61 -18.51 8.97
C PHE A 207 4.30 -19.54 7.91
N PHE A 208 3.01 -19.85 7.73
CA PHE A 208 2.52 -20.95 6.87
C PHE A 208 3.04 -22.36 7.26
N GLY A 209 3.31 -22.59 8.55
CA GLY A 209 3.89 -23.84 9.06
C GLY A 209 5.38 -23.83 8.88
#